data_819a2733a79b067b57e73578d959a18e
#
_entry.id   819a2733a79b067b57e73578d959a18e
#
_cell.length_a   1.000
_cell.length_b   1.000
_cell.length_c   1.000
_cell.angle_alpha   90.00
_cell.angle_beta   90.00
_cell.angle_gamma   90.00
#
_symmetry.space_group_name_H-M   'P 1'
#
loop_
_entity.id
_entity.type
_entity.pdbx_description
1 polymer ?
#
loop_
_entity_poly.entity_id
_entity_poly.type
_entity_poly.pdbx_seq_one_letter_code
_entity_poly.pdbx_strand_id
1 'polypeptide(L)'
;GSIATKPSKRTPAPPFTTSTLQQDAARKMGFSVGTTMRVAQKLYEAGLITYMRTDSMNLSDLCLNTVGPVITELMGADYHKRRRYHTHAKGAQEAHEAIRPTDMRRSEIKGTAQEKRLYDLIWKRTVACQMADAQLERTTVLIQIDGSEHHFVATGEVVKFEGFLRVYRESFDDNENETSDNLAAEGLLPPMVEGQELKRLTLTARQRYSLPPARYSEASLVHKLEELGIGRPSTYAPTISTIQAREYVRRGENEGKSRPITLVTLSGNEITTEQSSENYGSDRGKLVPTDIGIVVNDFLMDKFPSIMDYNFTANVEHDFDLVAEGTKDWTELIRTFYGDLEPQVDTVLAERSETRVGERYLGDDPKSGQPVSVKIGRYGPMIQIGNGEGDDKPR
;
A
#
# COMPACT_ATOMS: atom_id res chain seq x y z
N GLY A 1 14.82 -13.25 36.45
CA GLY A 1 14.21 -13.20 35.13
C GLY A 1 13.32 -14.41 34.89
N SER A 2 12.57 -14.42 33.84
CA SER A 2 11.69 -15.53 33.43
C SER A 2 11.81 -15.82 31.96
N ILE A 3 11.53 -17.06 31.57
CA ILE A 3 11.48 -17.51 30.16
C ILE A 3 10.08 -18.05 29.91
N ALA A 4 9.36 -17.42 28.99
CA ALA A 4 8.04 -17.86 28.60
C ALA A 4 8.05 -18.27 27.13
N THR A 5 7.77 -19.53 26.87
CA THR A 5 7.65 -20.06 25.51
C THR A 5 6.18 -20.37 25.22
N LYS A 6 5.67 -19.81 24.12
CA LYS A 6 4.27 -20.01 23.70
C LYS A 6 4.21 -20.49 22.26
N PRO A 7 3.39 -21.50 21.98
CA PRO A 7 3.10 -21.87 20.59
C PRO A 7 2.37 -20.73 19.89
N SER A 8 2.75 -20.46 18.65
CA SER A 8 2.14 -19.50 17.77
C SER A 8 1.91 -20.14 16.41
N LYS A 9 0.96 -19.63 15.64
CA LYS A 9 0.72 -20.10 14.28
C LYS A 9 0.50 -18.90 13.37
N ARG A 10 0.98 -19.03 12.13
CA ARG A 10 0.63 -18.10 11.05
C ARG A 10 -0.24 -18.82 10.04
N THR A 11 -1.32 -18.19 9.64
CA THR A 11 -2.24 -18.70 8.62
C THR A 11 -1.90 -18.06 7.28
N PRO A 12 -2.05 -18.77 6.16
CA PRO A 12 -1.83 -18.18 4.84
C PRO A 12 -2.92 -17.17 4.52
N ALA A 13 -2.54 -16.13 3.81
CA ALA A 13 -3.49 -15.16 3.28
C ALA A 13 -4.39 -15.79 2.20
N PRO A 14 -5.59 -15.21 1.95
CA PRO A 14 -6.51 -15.65 0.90
C PRO A 14 -5.88 -15.61 -0.49
N PRO A 15 -6.47 -16.29 -1.49
CA PRO A 15 -6.08 -16.12 -2.88
C PRO A 15 -6.24 -14.67 -3.33
N PHE A 16 -5.59 -14.30 -4.43
CA PHE A 16 -5.56 -12.91 -4.87
C PHE A 16 -6.91 -12.37 -5.33
N THR A 17 -7.23 -11.18 -4.84
CA THR A 17 -8.12 -10.21 -5.48
C THR A 17 -7.28 -9.30 -6.39
N THR A 18 -7.93 -8.44 -7.18
CA THR A 18 -7.23 -7.41 -7.97
C THR A 18 -6.34 -6.53 -7.10
N SER A 19 -6.88 -6.03 -6.00
CA SER A 19 -6.16 -5.16 -5.06
C SER A 19 -4.94 -5.85 -4.47
N THR A 20 -5.09 -7.04 -3.90
CA THR A 20 -3.99 -7.76 -3.26
C THR A 20 -2.92 -8.20 -4.26
N LEU A 21 -3.31 -8.54 -5.51
CA LEU A 21 -2.35 -8.82 -6.58
C LEU A 21 -1.52 -7.59 -6.94
N GLN A 22 -2.15 -6.43 -7.08
CA GLN A 22 -1.47 -5.17 -7.37
C GLN A 22 -0.48 -4.81 -6.26
N GLN A 23 -0.87 -4.96 -5.00
CA GLN A 23 -0.03 -4.70 -3.84
C GLN A 23 1.20 -5.60 -3.81
N ASP A 24 1.01 -6.91 -3.92
CA ASP A 24 2.13 -7.87 -3.85
C ASP A 24 3.05 -7.81 -5.08
N ALA A 25 2.50 -7.58 -6.27
CA ALA A 25 3.31 -7.36 -7.47
C ALA A 25 4.18 -6.10 -7.37
N ALA A 26 3.66 -5.04 -6.76
CA ALA A 26 4.44 -3.83 -6.51
C ALA A 26 5.55 -4.08 -5.48
N ARG A 27 5.23 -4.71 -4.35
CA ARG A 27 6.18 -4.97 -3.27
C ARG A 27 7.28 -5.96 -3.67
N LYS A 28 6.92 -7.09 -4.30
CA LYS A 28 7.85 -8.19 -4.60
C LYS A 28 8.58 -8.06 -5.93
N MET A 29 7.99 -7.35 -6.90
CA MET A 29 8.52 -7.27 -8.26
C MET A 29 8.82 -5.85 -8.73
N GLY A 30 8.39 -4.83 -7.98
CA GLY A 30 8.50 -3.43 -8.37
C GLY A 30 7.59 -3.06 -9.55
N PHE A 31 6.53 -3.83 -9.80
CA PHE A 31 5.59 -3.52 -10.88
C PHE A 31 4.70 -2.35 -10.47
N SER A 32 4.47 -1.42 -11.42
CA SER A 32 3.38 -0.47 -11.24
C SER A 32 2.04 -1.18 -11.32
N VAL A 33 0.99 -0.58 -10.73
CA VAL A 33 -0.38 -1.12 -10.81
C VAL A 33 -0.82 -1.31 -12.27
N GLY A 34 -0.51 -0.34 -13.14
CA GLY A 34 -0.80 -0.44 -14.57
C GLY A 34 -0.04 -1.58 -15.27
N THR A 35 1.23 -1.81 -14.90
CA THR A 35 2.02 -2.92 -15.44
C THR A 35 1.44 -4.26 -14.98
N THR A 36 1.08 -4.39 -13.70
CA THR A 36 0.47 -5.59 -13.14
C THR A 36 -0.80 -5.95 -13.91
N MET A 37 -1.71 -4.98 -14.12
CA MET A 37 -2.97 -5.23 -14.82
C MET A 37 -2.77 -5.57 -16.30
N ARG A 38 -1.84 -4.94 -16.98
CA ARG A 38 -1.52 -5.24 -18.39
C ARG A 38 -0.96 -6.66 -18.55
N VAL A 39 -0.08 -7.08 -17.63
CA VAL A 39 0.47 -8.44 -17.67
C VAL A 39 -0.59 -9.47 -17.27
N ALA A 40 -1.41 -9.21 -16.25
CA ALA A 40 -2.51 -10.06 -15.85
C ALA A 40 -3.54 -10.23 -16.99
N GLN A 41 -3.85 -9.16 -17.74
CA GLN A 41 -4.72 -9.22 -18.90
C GLN A 41 -4.20 -10.21 -19.95
N LYS A 42 -2.90 -10.16 -20.27
CA LYS A 42 -2.29 -11.11 -21.21
C LYS A 42 -2.34 -12.55 -20.73
N LEU A 43 -2.10 -12.79 -19.43
CA LEU A 43 -2.20 -14.13 -18.85
C LEU A 43 -3.65 -14.66 -18.91
N TYR A 44 -4.64 -13.81 -18.68
CA TYR A 44 -6.05 -14.15 -18.80
C TYR A 44 -6.43 -14.45 -20.27
N GLU A 45 -6.07 -13.59 -21.20
CA GLU A 45 -6.33 -13.79 -22.64
C GLU A 45 -5.68 -15.06 -23.21
N ALA A 46 -4.53 -15.45 -22.63
CA ALA A 46 -3.87 -16.72 -22.95
C ALA A 46 -4.52 -17.94 -22.25
N GLY A 47 -5.58 -17.73 -21.45
CA GLY A 47 -6.26 -18.80 -20.72
C GLY A 47 -5.46 -19.38 -19.55
N LEU A 48 -4.44 -18.67 -19.05
CA LEU A 48 -3.52 -19.15 -18.03
C LEU A 48 -3.99 -18.85 -16.61
N ILE A 49 -4.78 -17.80 -16.42
CA ILE A 49 -5.38 -17.42 -15.13
C ILE A 49 -6.87 -17.13 -15.28
N THR A 50 -7.60 -17.12 -14.17
CA THR A 50 -8.98 -16.64 -14.09
C THR A 50 -9.04 -15.13 -14.33
N TYR A 51 -10.23 -14.57 -14.43
CA TYR A 51 -10.43 -13.15 -14.69
C TYR A 51 -9.75 -12.28 -13.62
N MET A 52 -8.93 -11.34 -14.05
CA MET A 52 -8.05 -10.55 -13.18
C MET A 52 -8.70 -9.33 -12.51
N ARG A 53 -9.95 -9.01 -12.86
CA ARG A 53 -10.70 -7.92 -12.21
C ARG A 53 -11.78 -8.51 -11.32
N THR A 54 -11.41 -8.80 -10.09
CA THR A 54 -12.29 -9.43 -9.10
C THR A 54 -11.92 -8.97 -7.69
N ASP A 55 -12.90 -8.81 -6.85
CA ASP A 55 -12.79 -8.66 -5.40
C ASP A 55 -13.09 -9.96 -4.65
N SER A 56 -13.44 -11.01 -5.39
CA SER A 56 -13.74 -12.33 -4.83
C SER A 56 -12.48 -13.06 -4.36
N MET A 57 -12.58 -13.66 -3.19
CA MET A 57 -11.60 -14.61 -2.63
C MET A 57 -12.05 -16.07 -2.79
N ASN A 58 -13.15 -16.34 -3.48
CA ASN A 58 -13.68 -17.68 -3.64
C ASN A 58 -12.84 -18.49 -4.62
N LEU A 59 -12.68 -19.78 -4.34
CA LEU A 59 -12.11 -20.76 -5.26
C LEU A 59 -13.17 -21.81 -5.59
N SER A 60 -13.29 -22.14 -6.88
CA SER A 60 -14.22 -23.21 -7.31
C SER A 60 -13.84 -24.56 -6.76
N ASP A 61 -14.81 -25.46 -6.70
CA ASP A 61 -14.56 -26.85 -6.29
C ASP A 61 -13.58 -27.56 -7.21
N LEU A 62 -13.56 -27.22 -8.49
CA LEU A 62 -12.56 -27.72 -9.44
C LEU A 62 -11.14 -27.33 -9.00
N CYS A 63 -10.92 -26.09 -8.65
CA CYS A 63 -9.62 -25.61 -8.14
C CYS A 63 -9.27 -26.33 -6.83
N LEU A 64 -10.19 -26.34 -5.87
CA LEU A 64 -9.97 -26.96 -4.56
C LEU A 64 -9.68 -28.46 -4.65
N ASN A 65 -10.27 -29.17 -5.60
CA ASN A 65 -10.05 -30.60 -5.83
C ASN A 65 -8.74 -30.89 -6.56
N THR A 66 -8.20 -29.92 -7.30
CA THR A 66 -6.94 -30.08 -8.05
C THR A 66 -5.72 -29.62 -7.27
N VAL A 67 -5.82 -28.56 -6.46
CA VAL A 67 -4.68 -28.01 -5.72
C VAL A 67 -4.21 -28.93 -4.58
N GLY A 68 -5.12 -29.65 -3.91
CA GLY A 68 -4.76 -30.58 -2.84
C GLY A 68 -3.81 -31.69 -3.28
N PRO A 69 -4.12 -32.45 -4.35
CA PRO A 69 -3.17 -33.42 -4.93
C PRO A 69 -1.83 -32.80 -5.32
N VAL A 70 -1.81 -31.60 -5.91
CA VAL A 70 -0.55 -30.89 -6.27
C VAL A 70 0.30 -30.61 -5.03
N ILE A 71 -0.29 -30.11 -3.94
CA ILE A 71 0.43 -29.87 -2.70
C ILE A 71 0.98 -31.18 -2.12
N THR A 72 0.15 -32.22 -2.10
CA THR A 72 0.54 -33.53 -1.55
C THR A 72 1.68 -34.16 -2.34
N GLU A 73 1.65 -34.06 -3.66
CA GLU A 73 2.70 -34.57 -4.54
C GLU A 73 4.04 -33.82 -4.36
N LEU A 74 3.97 -32.47 -4.26
CA LEU A 74 5.17 -31.65 -4.17
C LEU A 74 5.79 -31.61 -2.78
N MET A 75 5.00 -31.72 -1.70
CA MET A 75 5.46 -31.42 -0.34
C MET A 75 5.06 -32.45 0.72
N GLY A 76 4.09 -33.30 0.42
CA GLY A 76 3.54 -34.29 1.36
C GLY A 76 2.16 -33.88 1.89
N ALA A 77 1.43 -34.88 2.39
CA ALA A 77 0.04 -34.73 2.84
C ALA A 77 -0.11 -33.75 4.03
N ASP A 78 0.89 -33.67 4.91
CA ASP A 78 0.86 -32.79 6.09
C ASP A 78 0.85 -31.30 5.73
N TYR A 79 1.27 -30.96 4.51
CA TYR A 79 1.27 -29.60 4.01
C TYR A 79 -0.09 -29.16 3.44
N HIS A 80 -1.02 -30.07 3.19
CA HIS A 80 -2.32 -29.73 2.63
C HIS A 80 -3.36 -29.47 3.72
N LYS A 81 -4.05 -28.33 3.62
CA LYS A 81 -5.21 -27.99 4.45
C LYS A 81 -6.23 -27.24 3.60
N ARG A 82 -7.29 -27.94 3.21
CA ARG A 82 -8.38 -27.35 2.42
C ARG A 82 -9.04 -26.22 3.19
N ARG A 83 -9.17 -25.05 2.55
CA ARG A 83 -9.87 -23.86 3.06
C ARG A 83 -10.84 -23.31 2.03
N ARG A 84 -11.96 -22.80 2.53
CA ARG A 84 -12.87 -21.96 1.76
C ARG A 84 -12.78 -20.54 2.31
N TYR A 85 -12.61 -19.58 1.42
CA TYR A 85 -12.61 -18.18 1.74
C TYR A 85 -13.93 -17.57 1.28
N HIS A 86 -14.49 -16.68 2.08
CA HIS A 86 -15.70 -15.94 1.74
C HIS A 86 -15.35 -14.46 1.64
N THR A 87 -15.89 -13.81 0.63
CA THR A 87 -15.69 -12.37 0.43
C THR A 87 -16.61 -11.63 1.38
N HIS A 88 -16.06 -10.78 2.22
CA HIS A 88 -16.82 -9.96 3.17
C HIS A 88 -17.12 -8.56 2.65
N ALA A 89 -16.66 -8.20 1.46
CA ALA A 89 -16.92 -6.90 0.86
C ALA A 89 -18.41 -6.75 0.55
N LYS A 90 -19.04 -5.70 1.10
CA LYS A 90 -20.39 -5.30 0.72
C LYS A 90 -20.39 -5.00 -0.78
N GLY A 91 -21.31 -5.61 -1.53
CA GLY A 91 -21.39 -5.45 -2.99
C GLY A 91 -20.41 -6.33 -3.79
N ALA A 92 -19.74 -7.30 -3.17
CA ALA A 92 -18.94 -8.27 -3.89
C ALA A 92 -19.81 -9.13 -4.82
N GLN A 93 -19.43 -9.25 -6.09
CA GLN A 93 -20.10 -10.14 -7.03
C GLN A 93 -19.70 -11.59 -6.70
N GLU A 94 -20.51 -12.27 -5.90
CA GLU A 94 -20.25 -13.67 -5.45
C GLU A 94 -20.05 -14.67 -6.58
N ALA A 95 -20.47 -14.35 -7.81
CA ALA A 95 -20.32 -15.17 -8.99
C ALA A 95 -18.87 -15.29 -9.51
N HIS A 96 -17.95 -14.44 -9.05
CA HIS A 96 -16.59 -14.42 -9.52
C HIS A 96 -15.67 -15.27 -8.64
N GLU A 97 -14.66 -15.89 -9.26
CA GLU A 97 -13.57 -16.54 -8.56
C GLU A 97 -12.44 -15.52 -8.24
N ALA A 98 -11.58 -15.87 -7.30
CA ALA A 98 -10.30 -15.23 -7.08
C ALA A 98 -9.38 -15.37 -8.30
N ILE A 99 -8.32 -14.57 -8.35
CA ILE A 99 -7.29 -14.67 -9.38
C ILE A 99 -6.40 -15.88 -9.08
N ARG A 100 -6.46 -16.89 -9.93
CA ARG A 100 -5.74 -18.15 -9.81
C ARG A 100 -5.31 -18.71 -11.16
N PRO A 101 -4.33 -19.63 -11.22
CA PRO A 101 -4.07 -20.42 -12.43
C PRO A 101 -5.32 -21.22 -12.84
N THR A 102 -5.55 -21.35 -14.14
CA THR A 102 -6.62 -22.21 -14.68
C THR A 102 -6.29 -23.68 -14.51
N ASP A 103 -5.01 -24.05 -14.55
CA ASP A 103 -4.49 -25.38 -14.30
C ASP A 103 -3.43 -25.35 -13.20
N MET A 104 -3.74 -25.87 -12.03
CA MET A 104 -2.86 -25.88 -10.86
C MET A 104 -1.63 -26.80 -11.01
N ARG A 105 -1.65 -27.76 -11.95
CA ARG A 105 -0.50 -28.62 -12.24
C ARG A 105 0.58 -27.91 -13.05
N ARG A 106 0.23 -26.81 -13.67
CA ARG A 106 1.16 -25.98 -14.45
C ARG A 106 1.84 -24.96 -13.53
N SER A 107 2.99 -25.31 -12.96
CA SER A 107 3.77 -24.40 -12.11
C SER A 107 4.55 -23.36 -12.90
N GLU A 108 4.87 -23.64 -14.19
CA GLU A 108 5.63 -22.75 -15.07
C GLU A 108 4.93 -22.53 -16.41
N ILE A 109 5.14 -21.36 -17.00
CA ILE A 109 4.61 -20.99 -18.30
C ILE A 109 5.70 -20.54 -19.29
N LYS A 110 5.39 -20.60 -20.57
CA LYS A 110 6.16 -19.90 -21.62
C LYS A 110 5.67 -18.46 -21.71
N GLY A 111 6.58 -17.51 -21.95
CA GLY A 111 6.26 -16.10 -22.07
C GLY A 111 7.41 -15.19 -21.68
N THR A 112 7.15 -13.90 -21.61
CA THR A 112 8.12 -12.89 -21.18
C THR A 112 8.50 -13.06 -19.70
N ALA A 113 9.60 -12.44 -19.28
CA ALA A 113 10.01 -12.46 -17.88
C ALA A 113 8.95 -11.90 -16.93
N GLN A 114 8.21 -10.86 -17.37
CA GLN A 114 7.14 -10.28 -16.58
C GLN A 114 5.95 -11.24 -16.43
N GLU A 115 5.54 -11.90 -17.51
CA GLU A 115 4.45 -12.89 -17.49
C GLU A 115 4.81 -14.08 -16.59
N LYS A 116 6.01 -14.62 -16.71
CA LYS A 116 6.48 -15.73 -15.87
C LYS A 116 6.50 -15.35 -14.38
N ARG A 117 7.02 -14.17 -14.04
CA ARG A 117 7.09 -13.71 -12.65
C ARG A 117 5.71 -13.49 -12.04
N LEU A 118 4.79 -12.87 -12.79
CA LEU A 118 3.43 -12.62 -12.29
C LEU A 118 2.65 -13.93 -12.15
N TYR A 119 2.78 -14.87 -13.11
CA TYR A 119 2.16 -16.17 -13.03
C TYR A 119 2.67 -16.98 -11.83
N ASP A 120 3.99 -17.02 -11.61
CA ASP A 120 4.61 -17.66 -10.45
C ASP A 120 4.08 -17.11 -9.12
N LEU A 121 3.94 -15.79 -9.02
CA LEU A 121 3.36 -15.13 -7.85
C LEU A 121 1.92 -15.59 -7.61
N ILE A 122 1.07 -15.63 -8.65
CA ILE A 122 -0.32 -16.06 -8.58
C ILE A 122 -0.40 -17.55 -8.22
N TRP A 123 0.42 -18.38 -8.84
CA TRP A 123 0.47 -19.82 -8.57
C TRP A 123 0.87 -20.10 -7.11
N LYS A 124 1.95 -19.49 -6.64
CA LYS A 124 2.43 -19.64 -5.26
C LYS A 124 1.41 -19.19 -4.23
N ARG A 125 0.71 -18.08 -4.46
CA ARG A 125 -0.33 -17.59 -3.56
C ARG A 125 -1.51 -18.56 -3.50
N THR A 126 -1.94 -19.08 -4.65
CA THR A 126 -3.05 -20.04 -4.74
C THR A 126 -2.69 -21.37 -4.05
N VAL A 127 -1.47 -21.88 -4.23
CA VAL A 127 -0.99 -23.04 -3.51
C VAL A 127 -0.93 -22.77 -2.01
N ALA A 128 -0.27 -21.69 -1.60
CA ALA A 128 -0.09 -21.35 -0.19
C ALA A 128 -1.41 -21.20 0.56
N CYS A 129 -2.44 -20.61 -0.05
CA CYS A 129 -3.74 -20.45 0.60
C CYS A 129 -4.43 -21.77 0.94
N GLN A 130 -4.05 -22.88 0.30
CA GLN A 130 -4.54 -24.24 0.56
C GLN A 130 -3.54 -25.13 1.33
N MET A 131 -2.45 -24.52 1.85
CA MET A 131 -1.45 -25.21 2.67
C MET A 131 -1.76 -25.10 4.17
N ALA A 132 -1.17 -25.99 4.95
CA ALA A 132 -1.25 -25.97 6.41
C ALA A 132 -0.65 -24.69 7.00
N ASP A 133 -1.15 -24.31 8.17
CA ASP A 133 -0.61 -23.18 8.93
C ASP A 133 0.87 -23.43 9.28
N ALA A 134 1.68 -22.40 9.28
CA ALA A 134 3.00 -22.48 9.86
C ALA A 134 2.88 -22.55 11.39
N GLN A 135 3.61 -23.48 12.00
CA GLN A 135 3.69 -23.63 13.45
C GLN A 135 5.01 -23.04 13.95
N LEU A 136 4.91 -22.12 14.87
CA LEU A 136 6.01 -21.38 15.42
C LEU A 136 5.99 -21.48 16.93
N GLU A 137 7.13 -21.25 17.52
CA GLU A 137 7.29 -21.17 18.96
C GLU A 137 7.96 -19.85 19.28
N ARG A 138 7.23 -18.97 19.98
CA ARG A 138 7.74 -17.66 20.38
C ARG A 138 8.21 -17.72 21.82
N THR A 139 9.49 -17.41 22.04
CA THR A 139 10.11 -17.32 23.34
C THR A 139 10.29 -15.85 23.72
N THR A 140 9.83 -15.48 24.90
CA THR A 140 10.05 -14.17 25.52
C THR A 140 10.87 -14.38 26.78
N VAL A 141 11.99 -13.70 26.86
CA VAL A 141 12.91 -13.75 28.00
C VAL A 141 12.90 -12.38 28.68
N LEU A 142 12.58 -12.37 29.98
CA LEU A 142 12.73 -11.21 30.81
C LEU A 142 14.07 -11.33 31.57
N ILE A 143 14.99 -10.41 31.27
CA ILE A 143 16.33 -10.36 31.86
C ILE A 143 16.32 -9.29 32.92
N GLN A 144 16.38 -9.71 34.16
CA GLN A 144 16.41 -8.83 35.34
C GLN A 144 17.79 -8.17 35.43
N ILE A 145 17.81 -6.92 35.87
CA ILE A 145 19.03 -6.16 36.12
C ILE A 145 19.19 -6.08 37.65
N ASP A 146 20.34 -6.54 38.14
CA ASP A 146 20.63 -6.46 39.57
C ASP A 146 20.57 -5.02 40.09
N GLY A 147 19.86 -4.82 41.20
CA GLY A 147 19.70 -3.51 41.84
C GLY A 147 18.76 -2.55 41.10
N SER A 148 17.97 -3.03 40.13
CA SER A 148 17.02 -2.22 39.36
C SER A 148 15.64 -2.86 39.28
N GLU A 149 14.60 -2.04 39.26
CA GLU A 149 13.24 -2.47 38.91
C GLU A 149 13.04 -2.68 37.39
N HIS A 150 13.99 -2.21 36.59
CA HIS A 150 13.94 -2.34 35.13
C HIS A 150 14.47 -3.72 34.69
N HIS A 151 14.01 -4.15 33.52
CA HIS A 151 14.44 -5.39 32.93
C HIS A 151 14.59 -5.22 31.39
N PHE A 152 15.40 -6.05 30.78
CA PHE A 152 15.44 -6.18 29.34
C PHE A 152 14.49 -7.27 28.89
N VAL A 153 13.95 -7.12 27.69
CA VAL A 153 13.10 -8.10 27.02
C VAL A 153 13.81 -8.57 25.76
N ALA A 154 14.04 -9.88 25.67
CA ALA A 154 14.50 -10.50 24.43
C ALA A 154 13.38 -11.41 23.88
N THR A 155 13.13 -11.33 22.60
CA THR A 155 12.15 -12.18 21.92
C THR A 155 12.82 -12.94 20.79
N GLY A 156 12.42 -14.20 20.62
CA GLY A 156 12.86 -15.03 19.49
C GLY A 156 11.73 -15.91 19.01
N GLU A 157 11.78 -16.27 17.74
CA GLU A 157 10.79 -17.16 17.14
C GLU A 157 11.48 -18.32 16.41
N VAL A 158 11.00 -19.52 16.63
CA VAL A 158 11.49 -20.75 16.00
C VAL A 158 10.37 -21.35 15.18
N VAL A 159 10.63 -21.62 13.90
CA VAL A 159 9.70 -22.33 13.02
C VAL A 159 9.81 -23.83 13.32
N LYS A 160 8.74 -24.43 13.85
CA LYS A 160 8.66 -25.86 14.12
C LYS A 160 8.15 -26.62 12.88
N PHE A 161 7.24 -26.02 12.14
CA PHE A 161 6.71 -26.52 10.88
C PHE A 161 6.46 -25.35 9.95
N GLU A 162 7.08 -25.38 8.76
CA GLU A 162 7.03 -24.25 7.83
C GLU A 162 5.63 -24.00 7.27
N GLY A 163 4.84 -25.05 7.06
CA GLY A 163 3.53 -24.93 6.44
C GLY A 163 3.61 -24.14 5.13
N PHE A 164 2.71 -23.20 4.95
CA PHE A 164 2.66 -22.36 3.73
C PHE A 164 3.91 -21.48 3.52
N LEU A 165 4.67 -21.16 4.57
CA LEU A 165 5.89 -20.32 4.47
C LEU A 165 6.96 -20.94 3.58
N ARG A 166 6.86 -22.26 3.33
CA ARG A 166 7.76 -22.95 2.41
C ARG A 166 7.62 -22.48 0.97
N VAL A 167 6.43 -22.03 0.59
CA VAL A 167 6.11 -21.58 -0.79
C VAL A 167 5.97 -20.09 -0.89
N TYR A 168 5.39 -19.45 0.15
CA TYR A 168 4.99 -18.07 0.08
C TYR A 168 5.23 -17.34 1.39
N ARG A 169 5.90 -16.19 1.30
CA ARG A 169 6.04 -15.24 2.40
C ARG A 169 5.34 -13.95 2.00
N GLU A 170 4.53 -13.42 2.89
CA GLU A 170 3.88 -12.13 2.71
C GLU A 170 4.92 -11.00 2.75
N SER A 171 4.63 -9.92 2.06
CA SER A 171 5.40 -8.67 2.12
C SER A 171 4.47 -7.56 2.62
N PHE A 172 5.01 -6.70 3.49
CA PHE A 172 4.29 -5.59 4.11
C PHE A 172 4.85 -4.26 3.62
N ASP A 173 4.09 -3.18 3.75
CA ASP A 173 4.56 -1.84 3.47
C ASP A 173 5.46 -1.32 4.60
N ASP A 174 6.33 -0.34 4.28
CA ASP A 174 7.30 0.23 5.23
C ASP A 174 6.66 0.74 6.53
N ASN A 175 5.39 1.18 6.48
CA ASN A 175 4.66 1.67 7.67
C ASN A 175 4.21 0.55 8.62
N GLU A 176 3.97 -0.65 8.09
CA GLU A 176 3.63 -1.83 8.91
C GLU A 176 4.87 -2.41 9.58
N ASN A 177 6.06 -2.14 9.01
CA ASN A 177 7.33 -2.53 9.58
C ASN A 177 7.80 -1.62 10.75
N GLU A 178 7.25 -0.41 10.93
CA GLU A 178 7.61 0.44 12.08
C GLU A 178 7.14 -0.14 13.43
N THR A 179 6.03 -0.88 13.43
CA THR A 179 5.65 -1.74 14.57
C THR A 179 6.47 -3.03 14.62
N SER A 180 7.13 -3.41 13.52
CA SER A 180 7.95 -4.61 13.36
C SER A 180 9.45 -4.39 13.55
N ASP A 181 9.92 -3.18 13.83
CA ASP A 181 11.31 -2.95 14.27
C ASP A 181 11.65 -3.77 15.54
N ASN A 182 10.62 -4.22 16.24
CA ASN A 182 10.74 -5.28 17.26
C ASN A 182 10.74 -6.71 16.65
N LEU A 183 10.33 -6.90 15.41
CA LEU A 183 10.25 -8.21 14.72
C LEU A 183 11.47 -8.49 13.84
N ALA A 184 12.20 -7.47 13.41
CA ALA A 184 13.47 -7.62 12.68
C ALA A 184 14.62 -8.17 13.56
N ALA A 185 14.42 -8.21 14.88
CA ALA A 185 15.29 -8.87 15.84
C ALA A 185 14.83 -10.29 16.20
N GLU A 186 13.89 -10.91 15.44
CA GLU A 186 13.50 -12.32 15.61
C GLU A 186 14.63 -13.25 15.13
N GLY A 187 15.82 -13.07 15.74
CA GLY A 187 16.89 -14.04 15.68
C GLY A 187 16.56 -15.26 16.54
N LEU A 188 17.21 -16.38 16.22
CA LEU A 188 17.24 -17.52 17.12
C LEU A 188 17.87 -17.07 18.45
N LEU A 189 17.10 -17.11 19.52
CA LEU A 189 17.67 -16.96 20.85
C LEU A 189 18.55 -18.18 21.16
N PRO A 190 19.73 -17.97 21.77
CA PRO A 190 20.54 -19.08 22.24
C PRO A 190 19.76 -19.87 23.32
N PRO A 191 20.11 -21.13 23.54
CA PRO A 191 19.54 -21.89 24.66
C PRO A 191 19.79 -21.17 25.98
N MET A 192 18.74 -20.91 26.73
CA MET A 192 18.78 -20.23 28.03
C MET A 192 17.93 -21.00 29.01
N VAL A 193 18.31 -20.89 30.31
CA VAL A 193 17.56 -21.46 31.42
C VAL A 193 17.23 -20.40 32.48
N GLU A 194 16.08 -20.54 33.16
CA GLU A 194 15.71 -19.62 34.22
C GLU A 194 16.74 -19.62 35.36
N GLY A 195 17.03 -18.43 35.88
CA GLY A 195 18.08 -18.27 36.88
C GLY A 195 19.51 -18.21 36.33
N GLN A 196 19.71 -18.34 35.03
CA GLN A 196 21.03 -18.20 34.41
C GLN A 196 21.53 -16.77 34.55
N GLU A 197 22.76 -16.63 35.07
CA GLU A 197 23.44 -15.35 35.09
C GLU A 197 23.99 -15.00 33.73
N LEU A 198 23.70 -13.78 33.28
CA LEU A 198 24.16 -13.24 32.00
C LEU A 198 25.18 -12.13 32.27
N LYS A 199 26.34 -12.24 31.66
CA LYS A 199 27.36 -11.20 31.72
C LYS A 199 27.04 -10.15 30.64
N ARG A 200 26.81 -8.89 31.05
CA ARG A 200 26.71 -7.76 30.12
C ARG A 200 28.04 -7.58 29.41
N LEU A 201 28.04 -7.68 28.08
CA LEU A 201 29.19 -7.35 27.27
C LEU A 201 29.15 -5.86 26.88
N THR A 202 28.04 -5.46 26.23
CA THR A 202 27.80 -4.08 25.82
C THR A 202 26.33 -3.70 26.09
N LEU A 203 26.09 -2.41 26.30
CA LEU A 203 24.77 -1.82 26.34
C LEU A 203 24.81 -0.54 25.51
N THR A 204 23.99 -0.47 24.46
CA THR A 204 23.96 0.67 23.55
C THR A 204 22.61 1.39 23.65
N ALA A 205 22.64 2.67 23.94
CA ALA A 205 21.51 3.56 23.81
C ALA A 205 21.64 4.35 22.49
N ARG A 206 20.64 4.23 21.63
CA ARG A 206 20.60 4.92 20.34
C ARG A 206 19.52 5.99 20.34
N GLN A 207 19.92 7.22 20.02
CA GLN A 207 18.97 8.30 19.80
C GLN A 207 18.07 7.96 18.61
N ARG A 208 16.76 8.12 18.79
CA ARG A 208 15.76 7.97 17.73
C ARG A 208 14.84 9.17 17.69
N TYR A 209 14.24 9.40 16.56
CA TYR A 209 13.24 10.43 16.36
C TYR A 209 11.96 9.79 15.87
N SER A 210 10.82 10.34 16.29
CA SER A 210 9.54 9.97 15.68
C SER A 210 9.52 10.38 14.22
N LEU A 211 8.93 9.54 13.38
CA LEU A 211 8.77 9.79 11.95
C LEU A 211 7.32 10.19 11.66
N PRO A 212 7.08 11.10 10.71
CA PRO A 212 5.73 11.35 10.23
C PRO A 212 5.21 10.11 9.48
N PRO A 213 3.87 9.98 9.31
CA PRO A 213 3.31 8.95 8.46
C PRO A 213 3.95 8.98 7.07
N ALA A 214 4.32 7.82 6.55
CA ALA A 214 4.95 7.74 5.24
C ALA A 214 3.97 8.08 4.13
N ARG A 215 4.47 8.68 3.04
CA ARG A 215 3.68 8.89 1.83
C ARG A 215 3.28 7.57 1.19
N TYR A 216 2.19 7.57 0.46
CA TYR A 216 1.71 6.38 -0.23
C TYR A 216 2.65 5.96 -1.36
N SER A 217 2.91 4.67 -1.45
CA SER A 217 3.29 4.01 -2.70
C SER A 217 2.04 3.72 -3.53
N GLU A 218 2.18 3.31 -4.79
CA GLU A 218 1.02 2.82 -5.55
C GLU A 218 0.31 1.67 -4.82
N ALA A 219 1.06 0.75 -4.21
CA ALA A 219 0.52 -0.38 -3.47
C ALA A 219 -0.28 0.04 -2.23
N SER A 220 0.30 0.89 -1.38
CA SER A 220 -0.39 1.36 -0.18
C SER A 220 -1.56 2.30 -0.50
N LEU A 221 -1.52 3.01 -1.65
CA LEU A 221 -2.68 3.78 -2.10
C LEU A 221 -3.82 2.88 -2.55
N VAL A 222 -3.54 1.79 -3.29
CA VAL A 222 -4.57 0.79 -3.64
C VAL A 222 -5.20 0.21 -2.38
N HIS A 223 -4.38 -0.18 -1.40
CA HIS A 223 -4.87 -0.68 -0.13
C HIS A 223 -5.79 0.34 0.58
N LYS A 224 -5.38 1.60 0.62
CA LYS A 224 -6.18 2.67 1.25
C LYS A 224 -7.48 2.96 0.51
N LEU A 225 -7.48 2.93 -0.81
CA LEU A 225 -8.71 3.06 -1.62
C LEU A 225 -9.68 1.91 -1.33
N GLU A 226 -9.19 0.66 -1.27
CA GLU A 226 -10.00 -0.51 -0.92
C GLU A 226 -10.58 -0.40 0.50
N GLU A 227 -9.75 -0.04 1.48
CA GLU A 227 -10.15 0.17 2.88
C GLU A 227 -11.29 1.20 3.01
N LEU A 228 -11.22 2.29 2.25
CA LEU A 228 -12.22 3.35 2.23
C LEU A 228 -13.42 3.06 1.32
N GLY A 229 -13.42 1.95 0.59
CA GLY A 229 -14.46 1.63 -0.40
C GLY A 229 -14.46 2.54 -1.63
N ILE A 230 -13.35 3.22 -1.90
CA ILE A 230 -13.19 4.13 -3.03
C ILE A 230 -12.73 3.35 -4.26
N GLY A 231 -13.63 3.18 -5.22
CA GLY A 231 -13.36 2.47 -6.46
C GLY A 231 -13.66 0.97 -6.39
N ARG A 232 -13.35 0.29 -7.48
CA ARG A 232 -13.59 -1.14 -7.73
C ARG A 232 -12.36 -1.75 -8.42
N PRO A 233 -12.29 -3.08 -8.55
CA PRO A 233 -11.19 -3.76 -9.27
C PRO A 233 -10.88 -3.19 -10.66
N SER A 234 -11.87 -2.63 -11.34
CA SER A 234 -11.71 -2.01 -12.66
C SER A 234 -11.12 -0.59 -12.62
N THR A 235 -11.19 0.12 -11.49
CA THR A 235 -10.87 1.56 -11.40
C THR A 235 -9.59 1.88 -10.65
N TYR A 236 -9.05 1.00 -9.79
CA TYR A 236 -7.84 1.29 -9.03
C TYR A 236 -6.65 1.72 -9.91
N ALA A 237 -6.30 0.89 -10.90
CA ALA A 237 -5.18 1.18 -11.78
C ALA A 237 -5.42 2.41 -12.69
N PRO A 238 -6.59 2.59 -13.33
CA PRO A 238 -6.91 3.81 -14.07
C PRO A 238 -6.82 5.08 -13.21
N THR A 239 -7.35 5.06 -11.98
CA THR A 239 -7.31 6.21 -11.07
C THR A 239 -5.87 6.63 -10.78
N ILE A 240 -5.02 5.68 -10.36
CA ILE A 240 -3.61 5.94 -10.05
C ILE A 240 -2.85 6.42 -11.30
N SER A 241 -3.14 5.84 -12.46
CA SER A 241 -2.53 6.28 -13.71
C SER A 241 -2.97 7.70 -14.11
N THR A 242 -4.25 8.01 -13.91
CA THR A 242 -4.83 9.32 -14.28
C THR A 242 -4.26 10.46 -13.43
N ILE A 243 -4.15 10.28 -12.10
CA ILE A 243 -3.60 11.34 -11.24
C ILE A 243 -2.12 11.62 -11.52
N GLN A 244 -1.37 10.60 -11.97
CA GLN A 244 0.01 10.77 -12.44
C GLN A 244 0.07 11.41 -13.84
N ALA A 245 -0.77 10.96 -14.79
CA ALA A 245 -0.82 11.51 -16.14
C ALA A 245 -1.27 12.98 -16.18
N ARG A 246 -2.11 13.40 -15.21
CA ARG A 246 -2.53 14.79 -15.03
C ARG A 246 -1.52 15.61 -14.20
N GLU A 247 -0.41 15.00 -13.81
CA GLU A 247 0.61 15.62 -12.98
C GLU A 247 0.09 16.14 -11.63
N TYR A 248 -0.98 15.57 -11.09
CA TYR A 248 -1.46 15.91 -9.73
C TYR A 248 -0.55 15.32 -8.66
N VAL A 249 0.02 14.16 -8.96
CA VAL A 249 1.07 13.52 -8.18
C VAL A 249 2.18 13.05 -9.10
N ARG A 250 3.39 12.98 -8.57
CA ARG A 250 4.56 12.39 -9.24
C ARG A 250 5.23 11.38 -8.34
N ARG A 251 6.07 10.53 -8.91
CA ARG A 251 6.94 9.67 -8.10
C ARG A 251 8.04 10.51 -7.46
N GLY A 252 8.22 10.35 -6.16
CA GLY A 252 9.29 10.98 -5.41
C GLY A 252 10.65 10.44 -5.82
N GLU A 253 11.63 11.34 -5.88
CA GLU A 253 13.02 11.06 -6.25
C GLU A 253 13.98 11.46 -5.12
N ASN A 254 13.47 12.05 -4.05
CA ASN A 254 14.27 12.50 -2.93
C ASN A 254 14.78 11.27 -2.13
N GLU A 255 16.10 11.16 -2.07
CA GLU A 255 16.78 10.07 -1.33
C GLU A 255 16.77 10.29 0.18
N GLY A 256 16.29 11.44 0.63
CA GLY A 256 16.26 11.84 2.04
C GLY A 256 17.44 12.76 2.40
N LYS A 257 17.48 13.08 3.68
CA LYS A 257 18.55 13.90 4.29
C LYS A 257 19.20 13.10 5.41
N SER A 258 20.48 13.26 5.57
CA SER A 258 21.20 12.71 6.72
C SER A 258 21.08 13.64 7.92
N ARG A 259 20.84 13.10 9.10
CA ARG A 259 20.92 13.82 10.38
C ARG A 259 21.81 13.08 11.36
N PRO A 260 22.51 13.79 12.24
CA PRO A 260 23.31 13.16 13.27
C PRO A 260 22.40 12.54 14.34
N ILE A 261 22.82 11.40 14.86
CA ILE A 261 22.25 10.72 16.01
C ILE A 261 23.36 10.37 16.98
N THR A 262 23.03 10.34 18.26
CA THR A 262 23.97 9.99 19.32
C THR A 262 23.83 8.51 19.67
N LEU A 263 24.94 7.81 19.72
CA LEU A 263 25.07 6.47 20.27
C LEU A 263 25.88 6.56 21.58
N VAL A 264 25.32 6.03 22.64
CA VAL A 264 26.00 5.91 23.93
C VAL A 264 26.18 4.43 24.21
N THR A 265 27.41 3.97 24.28
CA THR A 265 27.72 2.55 24.48
C THR A 265 28.52 2.38 25.78
N LEU A 266 27.99 1.51 26.64
CA LEU A 266 28.69 1.04 27.85
C LEU A 266 29.32 -0.32 27.52
N SER A 267 30.65 -0.39 27.58
CA SER A 267 31.44 -1.62 27.42
C SER A 267 32.29 -1.83 28.66
N GLY A 268 32.09 -2.94 29.33
CA GLY A 268 32.66 -3.09 30.69
C GLY A 268 32.18 -1.98 31.62
N ASN A 269 33.08 -1.09 32.08
CA ASN A 269 32.80 0.09 32.87
C ASN A 269 33.05 1.41 32.15
N GLU A 270 33.39 1.33 30.87
CA GLU A 270 33.69 2.50 30.04
C GLU A 270 32.44 2.91 29.26
N ILE A 271 32.12 4.21 29.29
CA ILE A 271 31.05 4.81 28.52
C ILE A 271 31.67 5.62 27.40
N THR A 272 31.36 5.25 26.18
CA THR A 272 31.74 5.99 24.98
C THR A 272 30.51 6.65 24.35
N THR A 273 30.70 7.86 23.82
CA THR A 273 29.65 8.58 23.08
C THR A 273 30.15 8.85 21.69
N GLU A 274 29.41 8.35 20.70
CA GLU A 274 29.75 8.49 19.29
C GLU A 274 28.63 9.20 18.56
N GLN A 275 29.00 10.01 17.55
CA GLN A 275 28.05 10.56 16.59
C GLN A 275 27.96 9.61 15.39
N SER A 276 26.76 9.14 15.13
CA SER A 276 26.40 8.38 13.93
C SER A 276 25.46 9.22 13.07
N SER A 277 24.96 8.67 11.99
CA SER A 277 23.97 9.34 11.17
C SER A 277 22.84 8.39 10.78
N GLU A 278 21.65 8.94 10.62
CA GLU A 278 20.54 8.24 10.00
C GLU A 278 19.97 9.03 8.84
N ASN A 279 19.42 8.33 7.84
CA ASN A 279 18.72 8.96 6.73
C ASN A 279 17.23 9.11 7.08
N TYR A 280 16.65 10.26 6.76
CA TYR A 280 15.23 10.55 7.01
C TYR A 280 14.61 11.34 5.85
N GLY A 281 13.27 11.29 5.73
CA GLY A 281 12.51 12.07 4.76
C GLY A 281 12.72 11.62 3.30
N SER A 282 13.15 10.38 3.07
CA SER A 282 13.15 9.80 1.72
C SER A 282 11.72 9.59 1.24
N ASP A 283 11.45 10.00 0.01
CA ASP A 283 10.17 9.77 -0.67
C ASP A 283 10.34 8.94 -1.95
N ARG A 284 11.51 8.33 -2.14
CA ARG A 284 11.83 7.54 -3.32
C ARG A 284 10.78 6.44 -3.55
N GLY A 285 10.17 6.47 -4.75
CA GLY A 285 9.14 5.51 -5.14
C GLY A 285 7.77 5.74 -4.51
N LYS A 286 7.60 6.77 -3.68
CA LYS A 286 6.31 7.19 -3.12
C LYS A 286 5.63 8.20 -4.04
N LEU A 287 4.32 8.36 -3.90
CA LEU A 287 3.55 9.37 -4.62
C LEU A 287 3.61 10.71 -3.86
N VAL A 288 4.08 11.74 -4.53
CA VAL A 288 4.25 13.08 -3.95
C VAL A 288 3.34 14.05 -4.69
N PRO A 289 2.50 14.84 -3.99
CA PRO A 289 1.72 15.90 -4.62
C PRO A 289 2.60 16.90 -5.34
N THR A 290 2.13 17.40 -6.47
CA THR A 290 2.75 18.54 -7.17
C THR A 290 2.05 19.84 -6.78
N ASP A 291 2.65 20.97 -7.11
CA ASP A 291 2.01 22.28 -6.86
C ASP A 291 0.66 22.39 -7.59
N ILE A 292 0.58 21.89 -8.82
CA ILE A 292 -0.67 21.84 -9.57
C ILE A 292 -1.71 20.95 -8.89
N GLY A 293 -1.27 19.79 -8.37
CA GLY A 293 -2.13 18.90 -7.62
C GLY A 293 -2.71 19.53 -6.36
N ILE A 294 -1.89 20.30 -5.64
CA ILE A 294 -2.32 21.03 -4.43
C ILE A 294 -3.35 22.09 -4.81
N VAL A 295 -3.07 22.92 -5.83
CA VAL A 295 -4.01 23.97 -6.27
C VAL A 295 -5.34 23.39 -6.74
N VAL A 296 -5.32 22.30 -7.51
CA VAL A 296 -6.55 21.64 -7.95
C VAL A 296 -7.32 21.07 -6.78
N ASN A 297 -6.62 20.43 -5.83
CA ASN A 297 -7.24 19.92 -4.61
C ASN A 297 -7.92 21.03 -3.80
N ASP A 298 -7.21 22.12 -3.54
CA ASP A 298 -7.73 23.23 -2.73
C ASP A 298 -8.93 23.89 -3.41
N PHE A 299 -8.87 24.08 -4.74
CA PHE A 299 -10.00 24.56 -5.53
C PHE A 299 -11.22 23.64 -5.43
N LEU A 300 -11.02 22.33 -5.58
CA LEU A 300 -12.13 21.37 -5.51
C LEU A 300 -12.70 21.27 -4.10
N MET A 301 -11.87 21.33 -3.06
CA MET A 301 -12.30 21.35 -1.66
C MET A 301 -13.14 22.59 -1.34
N ASP A 302 -12.79 23.77 -1.91
CA ASP A 302 -13.54 25.02 -1.73
C ASP A 302 -14.88 25.02 -2.49
N LYS A 303 -14.85 24.59 -3.76
CA LYS A 303 -16.00 24.72 -4.66
C LYS A 303 -16.95 23.50 -4.67
N PHE A 304 -16.42 22.30 -4.39
CA PHE A 304 -17.14 21.03 -4.49
C PHE A 304 -16.91 20.12 -3.28
N PRO A 305 -17.11 20.60 -2.04
CA PRO A 305 -16.75 19.86 -0.83
C PRO A 305 -17.47 18.52 -0.70
N SER A 306 -18.71 18.42 -1.18
CA SER A 306 -19.49 17.18 -1.15
C SER A 306 -18.88 16.07 -2.02
N ILE A 307 -18.31 16.42 -3.18
CA ILE A 307 -17.65 15.46 -4.08
C ILE A 307 -16.26 15.06 -3.55
N MET A 308 -15.63 15.98 -2.81
CA MET A 308 -14.30 15.74 -2.21
C MET A 308 -14.35 14.98 -0.89
N ASP A 309 -15.55 14.70 -0.35
CA ASP A 309 -15.70 13.82 0.80
C ASP A 309 -15.24 12.40 0.45
N TYR A 310 -14.44 11.78 1.32
CA TYR A 310 -13.93 10.43 1.09
C TYR A 310 -15.04 9.37 0.97
N ASN A 311 -16.20 9.61 1.62
CA ASN A 311 -17.34 8.72 1.54
C ASN A 311 -18.15 8.88 0.25
N PHE A 312 -17.94 9.97 -0.50
CA PHE A 312 -18.75 10.26 -1.71
C PHE A 312 -18.70 9.08 -2.70
N THR A 313 -17.51 8.68 -3.11
CA THR A 313 -17.35 7.58 -4.07
C THR A 313 -17.85 6.26 -3.49
N ALA A 314 -17.60 5.96 -2.23
CA ALA A 314 -18.09 4.76 -1.57
C ALA A 314 -19.63 4.71 -1.52
N ASN A 315 -20.26 5.84 -1.25
CA ASN A 315 -21.73 5.95 -1.23
C ASN A 315 -22.31 5.77 -2.64
N VAL A 316 -21.73 6.41 -3.66
CA VAL A 316 -22.16 6.25 -5.06
C VAL A 316 -22.01 4.82 -5.54
N GLU A 317 -20.91 4.15 -5.20
CA GLU A 317 -20.70 2.74 -5.52
C GLU A 317 -21.72 1.84 -4.83
N HIS A 318 -22.05 2.12 -3.56
CA HIS A 318 -23.12 1.42 -2.86
C HIS A 318 -24.49 1.65 -3.51
N ASP A 319 -24.76 2.88 -3.94
CA ASP A 319 -26.01 3.19 -4.64
C ASP A 319 -26.12 2.43 -5.97
N PHE A 320 -25.01 2.27 -6.70
CA PHE A 320 -24.98 1.44 -7.90
C PHE A 320 -25.21 -0.04 -7.61
N ASP A 321 -24.73 -0.55 -6.50
CA ASP A 321 -25.03 -1.93 -6.06
C ASP A 321 -26.56 -2.08 -5.81
N LEU A 322 -27.20 -1.12 -5.14
CA LEU A 322 -28.66 -1.11 -4.94
C LEU A 322 -29.46 -1.00 -6.23
N VAL A 323 -28.96 -0.25 -7.22
CA VAL A 323 -29.55 -0.20 -8.57
C VAL A 323 -29.42 -1.56 -9.27
N ALA A 324 -28.26 -2.21 -9.17
CA ALA A 324 -28.06 -3.54 -9.75
C ALA A 324 -28.96 -4.61 -9.12
N GLU A 325 -29.25 -4.48 -7.82
CA GLU A 325 -30.19 -5.34 -7.10
C GLU A 325 -31.68 -5.01 -7.39
N GLY A 326 -31.95 -3.94 -8.14
CA GLY A 326 -33.31 -3.48 -8.45
C GLY A 326 -34.06 -2.82 -7.29
N THR A 327 -33.36 -2.43 -6.23
CA THR A 327 -33.93 -1.80 -5.02
C THR A 327 -33.90 -0.27 -5.08
N LYS A 328 -33.12 0.32 -6.01
CA LYS A 328 -33.02 1.77 -6.23
C LYS A 328 -33.18 2.12 -7.70
N ASP A 329 -33.87 3.23 -7.99
CA ASP A 329 -34.02 3.74 -9.36
C ASP A 329 -32.79 4.58 -9.74
N TRP A 330 -32.14 4.21 -10.87
CA TRP A 330 -30.96 4.91 -11.36
C TRP A 330 -31.24 6.33 -11.85
N THR A 331 -32.46 6.59 -12.36
CA THR A 331 -32.84 7.91 -12.87
C THR A 331 -33.03 8.91 -11.73
N GLU A 332 -33.53 8.45 -10.59
CA GLU A 332 -33.65 9.25 -9.38
C GLU A 332 -32.28 9.57 -8.79
N LEU A 333 -31.37 8.59 -8.76
CA LEU A 333 -29.99 8.77 -8.32
C LEU A 333 -29.28 9.85 -9.14
N ILE A 334 -29.33 9.74 -10.47
CA ILE A 334 -28.72 10.73 -11.39
C ILE A 334 -29.37 12.10 -11.26
N ARG A 335 -30.70 12.17 -11.14
CA ARG A 335 -31.42 13.44 -10.99
C ARG A 335 -31.01 14.18 -9.71
N THR A 336 -30.88 13.46 -8.59
CA THR A 336 -30.46 14.03 -7.31
C THR A 336 -29.03 14.55 -7.43
N PHE A 337 -28.11 13.72 -7.91
CA PHE A 337 -26.71 14.12 -8.08
C PHE A 337 -26.54 15.33 -8.99
N TYR A 338 -27.20 15.32 -10.15
CA TYR A 338 -27.13 16.42 -11.13
C TYR A 338 -27.76 17.72 -10.57
N GLY A 339 -28.88 17.59 -9.86
CA GLY A 339 -29.53 18.73 -9.23
C GLY A 339 -28.69 19.44 -8.17
N ASP A 340 -27.79 18.71 -7.50
CA ASP A 340 -26.84 19.27 -6.53
C ASP A 340 -25.57 19.82 -7.21
N LEU A 341 -25.10 19.16 -8.27
CA LEU A 341 -23.84 19.50 -8.94
C LEU A 341 -23.95 20.70 -9.89
N GLU A 342 -24.98 20.73 -10.76
CA GLU A 342 -25.12 21.74 -11.81
C GLU A 342 -25.15 23.17 -11.28
N PRO A 343 -25.92 23.53 -10.22
CA PRO A 343 -25.90 24.88 -9.67
C PRO A 343 -24.53 25.31 -9.13
N GLN A 344 -23.75 24.35 -8.58
CA GLN A 344 -22.38 24.64 -8.12
C GLN A 344 -21.46 24.93 -9.31
N VAL A 345 -21.56 24.15 -10.38
CA VAL A 345 -20.81 24.36 -11.62
C VAL A 345 -21.14 25.72 -12.23
N ASP A 346 -22.42 26.06 -12.33
CA ASP A 346 -22.88 27.35 -12.88
C ASP A 346 -22.33 28.53 -12.05
N THR A 347 -22.36 28.43 -10.74
CA THR A 347 -21.79 29.42 -9.83
C THR A 347 -20.30 29.62 -10.09
N VAL A 348 -19.54 28.53 -10.17
CA VAL A 348 -18.09 28.56 -10.44
C VAL A 348 -17.78 29.13 -11.83
N LEU A 349 -18.60 28.81 -12.84
CA LEU A 349 -18.44 29.36 -14.18
C LEU A 349 -18.72 30.86 -14.23
N ALA A 350 -19.70 31.33 -13.46
CA ALA A 350 -19.99 32.77 -13.34
C ALA A 350 -18.86 33.53 -12.64
N GLU A 351 -18.27 32.95 -11.58
CA GLU A 351 -17.13 33.54 -10.86
C GLU A 351 -15.82 33.51 -11.66
N ARG A 352 -15.71 32.67 -12.68
CA ARG A 352 -14.48 32.49 -13.49
C ARG A 352 -13.94 33.77 -14.13
N SER A 353 -14.81 34.77 -14.34
CA SER A 353 -14.42 36.05 -14.91
C SER A 353 -13.63 36.94 -13.94
N GLU A 354 -13.74 36.71 -12.64
CA GLU A 354 -13.19 37.62 -11.61
C GLU A 354 -11.91 37.07 -10.94
N THR A 355 -11.73 35.72 -10.88
CA THR A 355 -10.60 35.13 -10.15
C THR A 355 -9.92 34.03 -10.98
N ARG A 356 -8.64 34.21 -11.31
CA ARG A 356 -7.82 33.17 -11.95
C ARG A 356 -7.28 32.23 -10.88
N VAL A 357 -7.75 31.00 -10.86
CA VAL A 357 -7.29 29.96 -9.94
C VAL A 357 -5.79 29.70 -10.11
N GLY A 358 -5.06 29.73 -8.99
CA GLY A 358 -3.60 29.53 -9.02
C GLY A 358 -2.80 30.78 -9.40
N GLU A 359 -3.43 31.96 -9.48
CA GLU A 359 -2.77 33.24 -9.69
C GLU A 359 -2.84 34.09 -8.41
N ARG A 360 -1.69 34.63 -7.99
CA ARG A 360 -1.60 35.56 -6.86
C ARG A 360 -0.98 36.87 -7.35
N TYR A 361 -1.73 37.96 -7.25
CA TYR A 361 -1.23 39.29 -7.49
C TYR A 361 -0.25 39.72 -6.39
N LEU A 362 0.93 40.22 -6.77
CA LEU A 362 2.00 40.64 -5.87
C LEU A 362 2.12 42.16 -5.74
N GLY A 363 1.51 42.91 -6.67
CA GLY A 363 1.66 44.38 -6.80
C GLY A 363 2.04 44.77 -8.21
N ASP A 364 2.28 46.06 -8.44
CA ASP A 364 2.69 46.56 -9.74
C ASP A 364 4.22 46.69 -9.84
N ASP A 365 4.77 46.35 -11.00
CA ASP A 365 6.19 46.51 -11.26
C ASP A 365 6.56 48.01 -11.21
N PRO A 366 7.48 48.42 -10.34
CA PRO A 366 7.83 49.83 -10.16
C PRO A 366 8.46 50.50 -11.40
N LYS A 367 8.88 49.69 -12.39
CA LYS A 367 9.48 50.20 -13.64
C LYS A 367 8.47 50.37 -14.76
N SER A 368 7.58 49.40 -14.92
CA SER A 368 6.62 49.38 -16.04
C SER A 368 5.21 49.78 -15.63
N GLY A 369 4.88 49.78 -14.32
CA GLY A 369 3.52 49.97 -13.80
C GLY A 369 2.58 48.83 -14.14
N GLN A 370 3.07 47.72 -14.66
CA GLN A 370 2.26 46.57 -15.00
C GLN A 370 2.05 45.62 -13.79
N PRO A 371 0.90 44.96 -13.71
CA PRO A 371 0.64 44.00 -12.62
C PRO A 371 1.64 42.86 -12.64
N VAL A 372 2.14 42.50 -11.46
CA VAL A 372 3.00 41.33 -11.23
C VAL A 372 2.20 40.28 -10.53
N SER A 373 2.14 39.09 -11.11
CA SER A 373 1.46 37.95 -10.49
C SER A 373 2.33 36.70 -10.47
N VAL A 374 2.13 35.86 -9.46
CA VAL A 374 2.66 34.49 -9.44
C VAL A 374 1.59 33.55 -9.95
N LYS A 375 1.98 32.66 -10.85
CA LYS A 375 1.12 31.64 -11.45
C LYS A 375 1.80 30.28 -11.36
N ILE A 376 1.01 29.22 -11.33
CA ILE A 376 1.52 27.87 -11.50
C ILE A 376 1.44 27.51 -12.97
N GLY A 377 2.60 27.43 -13.63
CA GLY A 377 2.73 26.99 -15.00
C GLY A 377 3.05 25.49 -15.10
N ARG A 378 3.09 24.98 -16.33
CA ARG A 378 3.41 23.58 -16.62
C ARG A 378 4.75 23.11 -16.03
N TYR A 379 5.69 24.02 -15.85
CA TYR A 379 7.05 23.72 -15.35
C TYR A 379 7.28 24.18 -13.91
N GLY A 380 6.20 24.55 -13.20
CA GLY A 380 6.25 25.01 -11.81
C GLY A 380 5.83 26.50 -11.66
N PRO A 381 6.01 27.08 -10.47
CA PRO A 381 5.68 28.46 -10.20
C PRO A 381 6.47 29.42 -11.11
N MET A 382 5.75 30.40 -11.69
CA MET A 382 6.33 31.45 -12.54
C MET A 382 5.83 32.82 -12.11
N ILE A 383 6.66 33.84 -12.30
CA ILE A 383 6.27 35.22 -12.14
C ILE A 383 5.93 35.77 -13.52
N GLN A 384 4.80 36.44 -13.64
CA GLN A 384 4.35 37.11 -14.84
C GLN A 384 4.21 38.61 -14.56
N ILE A 385 4.70 39.45 -15.49
CA ILE A 385 4.49 40.88 -15.51
C ILE A 385 3.54 41.20 -16.67
N GLY A 386 2.45 41.89 -16.40
CA GLY A 386 1.40 42.19 -17.38
C GLY A 386 0.32 41.11 -17.53
N ASN A 387 -0.77 41.47 -18.18
CA ASN A 387 -1.97 40.60 -18.28
C ASN A 387 -1.91 39.54 -19.39
N GLY A 388 -0.88 39.57 -20.24
CA GLY A 388 -0.72 38.59 -21.33
C GLY A 388 -1.69 38.74 -22.51
N GLU A 389 -2.44 39.82 -22.57
CA GLU A 389 -3.33 40.15 -23.68
C GLU A 389 -2.65 41.19 -24.57
N GLY A 390 -2.27 40.78 -25.78
CA GLY A 390 -1.64 41.66 -26.78
C GLY A 390 -0.36 41.07 -27.39
N ASP A 391 0.26 41.79 -28.32
CA ASP A 391 1.49 41.40 -29.01
C ASP A 391 2.75 41.39 -28.10
N ASP A 392 2.66 41.88 -26.87
CA ASP A 392 3.70 41.78 -25.84
C ASP A 392 3.57 40.44 -25.09
N LYS A 393 4.32 39.44 -25.54
CA LYS A 393 4.47 38.20 -24.78
C LYS A 393 5.08 38.53 -23.41
N PRO A 394 4.45 38.12 -22.30
CA PRO A 394 4.99 38.33 -20.97
C PRO A 394 6.33 37.61 -20.84
N ARG A 395 7.28 38.31 -20.26
CA ARG A 395 8.61 37.78 -19.94
C ARG A 395 8.63 37.15 -18.56
#